data_98a79dab420211b02daeffdf141679b7
#
_entry.id   98a79dab420211b02daeffdf141679b7
#
_cell.length_a   1.000
_cell.length_b   1.000
_cell.length_c   1.000
_cell.angle_alpha   90.00
_cell.angle_beta   90.00
_cell.angle_gamma   90.00
#
_symmetry.space_group_name_H-M   'P 1'
#
loop_
_entity.id
_entity.type
_entity.pdbx_description
1 polymer ?
#
loop_
_entity_poly.entity_id
_entity_poly.type
_entity_poly.pdbx_seq_one_letter_code
_entity_poly.pdbx_strand_id
1 'polypeptide(L)'
;MELTRKNNSSGWRYWLRLFLTALFALLLAAIGTVVWVSYDQAVGYLHPERNIASGEILQSHGIAYQEIELTAEDGVTLSAWYTPPTNGAVILVAHGYGDKRAEDFYALFASHGYGVVAWDFRAHGKSGGDFSSLGYYETLDAKAALDFAVAQPGVEHVGAWGGSMGAVTMIRAAAQYPQIEALIADSPFVTLEEEMDLRIPFPMMRSLIQFFAERESGTSIDLVRPVDDIASISPRPVFIIQGMGDGMVPLDSAQRLYDAAGEPRQLWVEDDVPHLNMYAYYKTRYAKRAIKFFDEYLLNK
;
A
#
# COMPACT_ATOMS: atom_id res chain seq x y z
N MET A 1 57.07 -34.23 -56.74
CA MET A 1 55.77 -33.54 -56.81
C MET A 1 55.32 -33.36 -55.38
N GLU A 2 55.76 -32.26 -54.76
CA GLU A 2 55.50 -31.93 -53.36
C GLU A 2 54.23 -31.09 -53.27
N LEU A 3 53.21 -31.71 -52.71
CA LEU A 3 51.96 -31.02 -52.47
C LEU A 3 52.11 -30.19 -51.17
N THR A 4 52.32 -28.89 -51.32
CA THR A 4 52.30 -27.94 -50.20
C THR A 4 50.90 -27.86 -49.61
N ARG A 5 50.70 -28.48 -48.44
CA ARG A 5 49.51 -28.33 -47.60
C ARG A 5 49.44 -26.86 -47.12
N LYS A 6 48.60 -26.04 -47.77
CA LYS A 6 48.27 -24.70 -47.30
C LYS A 6 47.60 -24.83 -45.91
N ASN A 7 48.31 -24.33 -44.93
CA ASN A 7 47.89 -24.36 -43.54
C ASN A 7 46.69 -23.40 -43.36
N ASN A 8 45.47 -23.92 -43.25
CA ASN A 8 44.22 -23.17 -43.19
C ASN A 8 43.91 -22.65 -41.78
N SER A 9 44.95 -22.43 -40.96
CA SER A 9 44.86 -22.05 -39.55
C SER A 9 44.48 -20.59 -39.28
N SER A 10 44.43 -19.72 -40.29
CA SER A 10 44.08 -18.32 -40.14
C SER A 10 42.59 -18.05 -40.26
N GLY A 11 41.87 -18.87 -41.08
CA GLY A 11 40.42 -18.68 -41.32
C GLY A 11 39.55 -18.97 -40.10
N TRP A 12 39.77 -20.09 -39.41
CA TRP A 12 38.96 -20.45 -38.25
C TRP A 12 39.12 -19.47 -37.07
N ARG A 13 40.34 -18.92 -36.85
CA ARG A 13 40.63 -17.92 -35.84
C ARG A 13 39.86 -16.61 -36.08
N TYR A 14 39.74 -16.22 -37.35
CA TYR A 14 38.95 -15.07 -37.75
C TYR A 14 37.45 -15.28 -37.43
N TRP A 15 36.89 -16.41 -37.84
CA TRP A 15 35.47 -16.75 -37.55
C TRP A 15 35.21 -16.92 -36.06
N LEU A 16 36.13 -17.52 -35.30
CA LEU A 16 36.02 -17.62 -33.84
C LEU A 16 36.02 -16.22 -33.18
N ARG A 17 36.85 -15.30 -33.63
CA ARG A 17 36.85 -13.91 -33.10
C ARG A 17 35.52 -13.23 -33.40
N LEU A 18 34.99 -13.31 -34.61
CA LEU A 18 33.70 -12.75 -34.97
C LEU A 18 32.60 -13.33 -34.12
N PHE A 19 32.59 -14.67 -33.93
CA PHE A 19 31.59 -15.33 -33.07
C PHE A 19 31.69 -14.84 -31.62
N LEU A 20 32.88 -14.76 -31.04
CA LEU A 20 33.07 -14.27 -29.67
C LEU A 20 32.67 -12.80 -29.53
N THR A 21 33.00 -11.97 -30.53
CA THR A 21 32.58 -10.56 -30.55
C THR A 21 31.05 -10.41 -30.62
N ALA A 22 30.39 -11.20 -31.49
CA ALA A 22 28.95 -11.23 -31.61
C ALA A 22 28.30 -11.74 -30.30
N LEU A 23 28.81 -12.80 -29.70
CA LEU A 23 28.36 -13.33 -28.42
C LEU A 23 28.50 -12.30 -27.29
N PHE A 24 29.64 -11.62 -27.25
CA PHE A 24 29.89 -10.55 -26.26
C PHE A 24 28.94 -9.37 -26.48
N ALA A 25 28.69 -8.95 -27.72
CA ALA A 25 27.71 -7.90 -28.02
C ALA A 25 26.27 -8.32 -27.60
N LEU A 26 25.89 -9.56 -27.88
CA LEU A 26 24.60 -10.11 -27.43
C LEU A 26 24.46 -10.14 -25.90
N LEU A 27 25.54 -10.52 -25.20
CA LEU A 27 25.56 -10.52 -23.74
C LEU A 27 25.39 -9.10 -23.18
N LEU A 28 26.11 -8.11 -23.74
CA LEU A 28 25.94 -6.71 -23.33
C LEU A 28 24.54 -6.17 -23.61
N ALA A 29 23.96 -6.54 -24.75
CA ALA A 29 22.59 -6.19 -25.07
C ALA A 29 21.59 -6.82 -24.08
N ALA A 30 21.77 -8.08 -23.73
CA ALA A 30 20.93 -8.76 -22.75
C ALA A 30 21.03 -8.13 -21.35
N ILE A 31 22.26 -7.81 -20.89
CA ILE A 31 22.47 -7.10 -19.62
C ILE A 31 21.80 -5.72 -19.67
N GLY A 32 22.01 -4.96 -20.74
CA GLY A 32 21.37 -3.65 -20.91
C GLY A 32 19.85 -3.71 -20.88
N THR A 33 19.27 -4.76 -21.49
CA THR A 33 17.81 -4.99 -21.44
C THR A 33 17.32 -5.29 -20.02
N VAL A 34 18.03 -6.14 -19.27
CA VAL A 34 17.67 -6.46 -17.87
C VAL A 34 17.74 -5.20 -17.01
N VAL A 35 18.79 -4.42 -17.13
CA VAL A 35 18.95 -3.15 -16.38
C VAL A 35 17.83 -2.17 -16.73
N TRP A 36 17.55 -2.00 -18.03
CA TRP A 36 16.49 -1.11 -18.48
C TRP A 36 15.10 -1.53 -18.01
N VAL A 37 14.77 -2.81 -18.13
CA VAL A 37 13.48 -3.35 -17.64
C VAL A 37 13.36 -3.20 -16.13
N SER A 38 14.46 -3.44 -15.39
CA SER A 38 14.44 -3.28 -13.93
C SER A 38 14.25 -1.81 -13.52
N TYR A 39 14.84 -0.86 -14.24
CA TYR A 39 14.62 0.57 -14.03
C TYR A 39 13.17 0.97 -14.34
N ASP A 40 12.66 0.56 -15.49
CA ASP A 40 11.29 0.84 -15.93
C ASP A 40 10.24 0.31 -14.93
N GLN A 41 10.45 -0.91 -14.41
CA GLN A 41 9.60 -1.45 -13.36
C GLN A 41 9.73 -0.69 -12.03
N ALA A 42 10.93 -0.31 -11.63
CA ALA A 42 11.13 0.50 -10.42
C ALA A 42 10.36 1.83 -10.49
N VAL A 43 10.47 2.53 -11.63
CA VAL A 43 9.70 3.75 -11.89
C VAL A 43 8.21 3.47 -11.87
N GLY A 44 7.76 2.37 -12.50
CA GLY A 44 6.35 1.96 -12.50
C GLY A 44 5.79 1.71 -11.10
N TYR A 45 6.57 1.11 -10.18
CA TYR A 45 6.15 0.92 -8.79
C TYR A 45 6.11 2.22 -7.98
N LEU A 46 6.91 3.21 -8.34
CA LEU A 46 6.90 4.51 -7.65
C LEU A 46 5.82 5.46 -8.18
N HIS A 47 5.39 5.28 -9.44
CA HIS A 47 4.43 6.18 -10.09
C HIS A 47 3.12 5.45 -10.43
N PRO A 48 2.22 5.28 -9.46
CA PRO A 48 0.94 4.61 -9.66
C PRO A 48 0.04 5.36 -10.62
N GLU A 49 -0.92 4.65 -11.22
CA GLU A 49 -2.00 5.29 -11.95
C GLU A 49 -2.82 6.20 -11.03
N ARG A 50 -3.18 7.39 -11.52
CA ARG A 50 -3.96 8.36 -10.76
C ARG A 50 -5.46 8.16 -10.98
N ASN A 51 -6.00 7.12 -10.36
CA ASN A 51 -7.43 6.84 -10.38
C ASN A 51 -8.19 7.84 -9.48
N ILE A 52 -9.24 8.46 -10.01
CA ILE A 52 -9.98 9.52 -9.32
C ILE A 52 -11.33 8.96 -8.83
N ALA A 53 -11.64 9.15 -7.56
CA ALA A 53 -12.94 8.85 -7.00
C ALA A 53 -14.01 9.82 -7.54
N SER A 54 -15.17 9.28 -7.96
CA SER A 54 -16.25 10.08 -8.58
C SER A 54 -17.20 10.71 -7.56
N GLY A 55 -17.30 10.13 -6.37
CA GLY A 55 -18.31 10.49 -5.36
C GLY A 55 -19.70 9.96 -5.65
N GLU A 56 -19.90 9.19 -6.73
CA GLU A 56 -21.23 8.66 -7.10
C GLU A 56 -21.83 7.76 -6.02
N ILE A 57 -20.99 6.94 -5.34
CA ILE A 57 -21.42 6.08 -4.24
C ILE A 57 -21.95 6.94 -3.10
N LEU A 58 -21.27 8.02 -2.74
CA LEU A 58 -21.68 8.93 -1.68
C LEU A 58 -22.99 9.63 -2.02
N GLN A 59 -23.12 10.12 -3.25
CA GLN A 59 -24.34 10.76 -3.75
C GLN A 59 -25.53 9.79 -3.71
N SER A 60 -25.33 8.53 -4.13
CA SER A 60 -26.38 7.51 -4.12
C SER A 60 -26.89 7.16 -2.72
N HIS A 61 -26.06 7.37 -1.69
CA HIS A 61 -26.41 7.19 -0.27
C HIS A 61 -26.86 8.49 0.40
N GLY A 62 -26.94 9.62 -0.35
CA GLY A 62 -27.32 10.91 0.21
C GLY A 62 -26.30 11.51 1.19
N ILE A 63 -25.03 11.09 1.09
CA ILE A 63 -23.97 11.55 1.97
C ILE A 63 -23.37 12.83 1.42
N ALA A 64 -23.49 13.92 2.20
CA ALA A 64 -22.82 15.17 1.91
C ALA A 64 -21.37 15.12 2.40
N TYR A 65 -20.45 15.61 1.59
CA TYR A 65 -19.04 15.77 1.95
C TYR A 65 -18.50 17.11 1.48
N GLN A 66 -17.43 17.54 2.11
CA GLN A 66 -16.64 18.70 1.71
C GLN A 66 -15.36 18.23 1.01
N GLU A 67 -15.04 18.81 -0.12
CA GLU A 67 -13.69 18.69 -0.67
C GLU A 67 -12.76 19.60 0.14
N ILE A 68 -11.68 19.03 0.65
CA ILE A 68 -10.68 19.72 1.45
C ILE A 68 -9.28 19.43 0.91
N GLU A 69 -8.36 20.29 1.28
CA GLU A 69 -6.94 20.13 1.00
C GLU A 69 -6.19 19.98 2.32
N LEU A 70 -5.31 18.96 2.38
CA LEU A 70 -4.43 18.72 3.52
C LEU A 70 -2.99 18.97 3.08
N THR A 71 -2.13 19.35 4.02
CA THR A 71 -0.70 19.50 3.74
C THR A 71 0.08 18.59 4.66
N ALA A 72 0.83 17.65 4.09
CA ALA A 72 1.75 16.79 4.82
C ALA A 72 2.96 17.60 5.34
N GLU A 73 3.65 17.08 6.36
CA GLU A 73 4.76 17.77 7.00
C GLU A 73 5.91 18.11 6.03
N ASP A 74 6.10 17.30 5.00
CA ASP A 74 7.09 17.52 3.94
C ASP A 74 6.60 18.44 2.81
N GLY A 75 5.43 19.06 2.97
CA GLY A 75 4.86 20.05 2.05
C GLY A 75 4.01 19.47 0.90
N VAL A 76 3.81 18.16 0.85
CA VAL A 76 2.93 17.54 -0.15
C VAL A 76 1.47 17.91 0.14
N THR A 77 0.79 18.45 -0.88
CA THR A 77 -0.63 18.79 -0.83
C THR A 77 -1.47 17.56 -1.18
N LEU A 78 -2.44 17.23 -0.34
CA LEU A 78 -3.31 16.07 -0.50
C LEU A 78 -4.76 16.52 -0.71
N SER A 79 -5.41 15.95 -1.72
CA SER A 79 -6.84 16.12 -1.95
C SER A 79 -7.62 15.13 -1.08
N ALA A 80 -8.61 15.62 -0.34
CA ALA A 80 -9.38 14.80 0.59
C ALA A 80 -10.87 15.16 0.60
N TRP A 81 -11.67 14.25 1.14
CA TRP A 81 -13.07 14.45 1.46
C TRP A 81 -13.30 14.37 2.96
N TYR A 82 -14.19 15.22 3.47
CA TYR A 82 -14.57 15.24 4.86
C TYR A 82 -16.08 15.29 5.05
N THR A 83 -16.60 14.43 5.92
CA THR A 83 -17.95 14.51 6.49
C THR A 83 -17.82 14.63 8.01
N PRO A 84 -18.45 15.62 8.66
CA PRO A 84 -18.39 15.76 10.12
C PRO A 84 -19.15 14.63 10.82
N PRO A 85 -18.74 14.23 12.03
CA PRO A 85 -19.42 13.20 12.81
C PRO A 85 -20.74 13.70 13.41
N THR A 86 -21.66 12.78 13.61
CA THR A 86 -22.87 13.00 14.44
C THR A 86 -22.78 12.23 15.78
N ASN A 87 -21.81 11.33 15.91
CA ASN A 87 -21.58 10.48 17.10
C ASN A 87 -20.28 10.80 17.86
N GLY A 88 -19.56 11.86 17.48
CA GLY A 88 -18.32 12.27 18.15
C GLY A 88 -17.05 11.56 17.65
N ALA A 89 -17.16 10.57 16.77
CA ALA A 89 -15.99 9.83 16.28
C ALA A 89 -15.76 10.00 14.78
N VAL A 90 -14.50 10.12 14.35
CA VAL A 90 -14.06 10.17 12.95
C VAL A 90 -13.29 8.92 12.58
N ILE A 91 -13.54 8.40 11.38
CA ILE A 91 -12.74 7.32 10.79
C ILE A 91 -11.89 7.87 9.66
N LEU A 92 -10.58 7.68 9.77
CA LEU A 92 -9.62 7.90 8.70
C LEU A 92 -9.69 6.73 7.72
N VAL A 93 -9.93 6.98 6.43
CA VAL A 93 -10.13 5.93 5.41
C VAL A 93 -9.01 6.01 4.37
N ALA A 94 -8.11 5.02 4.40
CA ALA A 94 -6.90 4.94 3.61
C ALA A 94 -7.00 3.87 2.51
N HIS A 95 -6.88 4.25 1.25
CA HIS A 95 -7.00 3.36 0.08
C HIS A 95 -5.72 2.55 -0.20
N GLY A 96 -5.81 1.55 -1.10
CA GLY A 96 -4.67 0.75 -1.56
C GLY A 96 -3.81 1.45 -2.62
N TYR A 97 -2.66 0.85 -2.94
CA TYR A 97 -1.77 1.33 -4.00
C TYR A 97 -2.45 1.30 -5.38
N GLY A 98 -2.29 2.37 -6.14
CA GLY A 98 -2.88 2.52 -7.48
C GLY A 98 -4.41 2.61 -7.49
N ASP A 99 -5.05 2.70 -6.32
CA ASP A 99 -6.50 2.82 -6.18
C ASP A 99 -6.93 4.29 -5.98
N LYS A 100 -8.22 4.50 -5.83
CA LYS A 100 -8.88 5.76 -5.49
C LYS A 100 -9.42 5.71 -4.06
N ARG A 101 -9.90 6.83 -3.54
CA ARG A 101 -10.59 6.88 -2.23
C ARG A 101 -11.62 5.77 -2.13
N ALA A 102 -11.61 5.05 -1.01
CA ALA A 102 -12.46 3.89 -0.77
C ALA A 102 -13.91 4.32 -0.48
N GLU A 103 -14.66 4.70 -1.52
CA GLU A 103 -16.00 5.27 -1.44
C GLU A 103 -17.01 4.38 -0.70
N ASP A 104 -16.91 3.04 -0.86
CA ASP A 104 -17.79 2.11 -0.15
C ASP A 104 -17.60 2.16 1.36
N PHE A 105 -16.37 2.27 1.83
CA PHE A 105 -16.05 2.37 3.26
C PHE A 105 -16.35 3.76 3.81
N TYR A 106 -16.12 4.79 2.99
CA TYR A 106 -16.58 6.13 3.32
C TYR A 106 -18.10 6.13 3.58
N ALA A 107 -18.87 5.61 2.62
CA ALA A 107 -20.32 5.53 2.72
C ALA A 107 -20.77 4.66 3.90
N LEU A 108 -20.09 3.54 4.14
CA LEU A 108 -20.36 2.67 5.27
C LEU A 108 -20.29 3.43 6.60
N PHE A 109 -19.17 4.11 6.88
CA PHE A 109 -18.96 4.78 8.16
C PHE A 109 -19.83 6.04 8.28
N ALA A 110 -19.92 6.87 7.25
CA ALA A 110 -20.74 8.07 7.26
C ALA A 110 -22.23 7.75 7.47
N SER A 111 -22.76 6.67 6.88
CA SER A 111 -24.16 6.22 7.07
C SER A 111 -24.46 5.76 8.51
N HIS A 112 -23.43 5.51 9.33
CA HIS A 112 -23.58 5.12 10.74
C HIS A 112 -23.22 6.27 11.72
N GLY A 113 -23.15 7.51 11.21
CA GLY A 113 -22.95 8.69 12.04
C GLY A 113 -21.50 9.03 12.35
N TYR A 114 -20.55 8.23 11.89
CA TYR A 114 -19.13 8.57 11.96
C TYR A 114 -18.81 9.73 11.04
N GLY A 115 -17.99 10.66 11.49
CA GLY A 115 -17.26 11.52 10.56
C GLY A 115 -16.27 10.69 9.76
N VAL A 116 -15.94 11.15 8.55
CA VAL A 116 -14.98 10.45 7.70
C VAL A 116 -14.02 11.45 7.08
N VAL A 117 -12.72 11.15 7.15
CA VAL A 117 -11.68 11.77 6.33
C VAL A 117 -11.12 10.71 5.40
N ALA A 118 -11.26 10.87 4.09
CA ALA A 118 -10.64 10.04 3.08
C ALA A 118 -9.85 10.91 2.12
N TRP A 119 -8.62 10.56 1.85
CA TRP A 119 -7.72 11.31 0.98
C TRP A 119 -7.16 10.44 -0.14
N ASP A 120 -6.72 11.07 -1.21
CA ASP A 120 -5.82 10.43 -2.15
C ASP A 120 -4.40 10.51 -1.55
N PHE A 121 -3.71 9.38 -1.41
CA PHE A 121 -2.30 9.39 -0.99
C PHE A 121 -1.44 10.20 -1.97
N ARG A 122 -0.24 10.59 -1.53
CA ARG A 122 0.76 11.19 -2.42
C ARG A 122 0.91 10.38 -3.70
N ALA A 123 1.15 11.04 -4.83
CA ALA A 123 1.22 10.46 -6.17
C ALA A 123 -0.04 9.75 -6.67
N HIS A 124 -1.15 9.75 -5.93
CA HIS A 124 -2.45 9.17 -6.33
C HIS A 124 -3.51 10.25 -6.59
N GLY A 125 -4.53 9.88 -7.34
CA GLY A 125 -5.72 10.71 -7.58
C GLY A 125 -5.40 12.17 -7.92
N LYS A 126 -5.98 13.10 -7.14
CA LYS A 126 -5.78 14.55 -7.28
C LYS A 126 -4.67 15.10 -6.37
N SER A 127 -4.07 14.27 -5.52
CA SER A 127 -2.99 14.69 -4.61
C SER A 127 -1.69 15.02 -5.33
N GLY A 128 -0.87 15.86 -4.71
CA GLY A 128 0.49 16.14 -5.13
C GLY A 128 1.44 14.98 -4.85
N GLY A 129 2.74 15.27 -4.87
CA GLY A 129 3.80 14.28 -4.73
C GLY A 129 4.17 13.63 -6.05
N ASP A 130 5.46 13.33 -6.18
CA ASP A 130 6.03 12.81 -7.43
C ASP A 130 6.04 11.28 -7.46
N PHE A 131 6.10 10.64 -6.28
CA PHE A 131 6.15 9.18 -6.15
C PHE A 131 5.43 8.68 -4.90
N SER A 132 5.04 7.39 -4.91
CA SER A 132 4.59 6.62 -3.75
C SER A 132 5.72 5.78 -3.20
N SER A 133 5.87 5.75 -1.88
CA SER A 133 6.86 4.94 -1.17
C SER A 133 6.29 3.65 -0.57
N LEU A 134 5.08 3.29 -0.97
CA LEU A 134 4.39 2.06 -0.59
C LEU A 134 4.23 1.88 0.94
N GLY A 135 4.01 2.98 1.67
CA GLY A 135 3.75 2.97 3.11
C GLY A 135 4.85 3.61 3.97
N TYR A 136 5.90 4.21 3.37
CA TYR A 136 6.91 4.95 4.15
C TYR A 136 6.51 6.41 4.34
N TYR A 137 6.56 7.24 3.30
CA TYR A 137 6.17 8.64 3.37
C TYR A 137 4.65 8.84 3.48
N GLU A 138 3.86 7.83 3.09
CA GLU A 138 2.40 7.85 3.25
C GLU A 138 1.96 7.96 4.73
N THR A 139 2.85 7.66 5.69
CA THR A 139 2.60 7.94 7.12
C THR A 139 2.49 9.45 7.41
N LEU A 140 3.18 10.31 6.65
CA LEU A 140 3.04 11.76 6.74
C LEU A 140 1.68 12.23 6.21
N ASP A 141 1.16 11.57 5.19
CA ASP A 141 -0.18 11.83 4.64
C ASP A 141 -1.25 11.45 5.67
N ALA A 142 -1.10 10.27 6.29
CA ALA A 142 -1.99 9.83 7.38
C ALA A 142 -1.93 10.80 8.57
N LYS A 143 -0.75 11.34 8.90
CA LYS A 143 -0.59 12.37 9.95
C LYS A 143 -1.35 13.65 9.62
N ALA A 144 -1.26 14.13 8.39
CA ALA A 144 -1.99 15.32 7.95
C ALA A 144 -3.52 15.11 8.05
N ALA A 145 -4.02 13.92 7.67
CA ALA A 145 -5.43 13.57 7.82
C ALA A 145 -5.85 13.47 9.30
N LEU A 146 -5.01 12.92 10.15
CA LEU A 146 -5.22 12.85 11.60
C LEU A 146 -5.27 14.25 12.23
N ASP A 147 -4.29 15.10 11.92
CA ASP A 147 -4.23 16.46 12.46
C ASP A 147 -5.46 17.29 12.07
N PHE A 148 -5.90 17.13 10.82
CA PHE A 148 -7.13 17.74 10.38
C PHE A 148 -8.34 17.21 11.18
N ALA A 149 -8.45 15.88 11.34
CA ALA A 149 -9.60 15.27 12.01
C ALA A 149 -9.70 15.72 13.47
N VAL A 150 -8.61 15.68 14.24
CA VAL A 150 -8.63 16.07 15.67
C VAL A 150 -8.88 17.57 15.89
N ALA A 151 -8.63 18.40 14.89
CA ALA A 151 -8.90 19.83 14.95
C ALA A 151 -10.36 20.19 14.66
N GLN A 152 -11.22 19.22 14.19
CA GLN A 152 -12.59 19.53 13.82
C GLN A 152 -13.51 19.61 15.03
N PRO A 153 -14.48 20.53 15.03
CA PRO A 153 -15.46 20.63 16.11
C PRO A 153 -16.26 19.34 16.28
N GLY A 154 -16.45 18.91 17.52
CA GLY A 154 -17.26 17.73 17.85
C GLY A 154 -16.58 16.40 17.61
N VAL A 155 -15.29 16.39 17.32
CA VAL A 155 -14.46 15.17 17.24
C VAL A 155 -13.83 14.90 18.60
N GLU A 156 -14.21 13.78 19.20
CA GLU A 156 -13.73 13.30 20.49
C GLU A 156 -12.82 12.08 20.33
N HIS A 157 -13.08 11.26 19.30
CA HIS A 157 -12.38 10.01 19.04
C HIS A 157 -12.00 9.85 17.57
N VAL A 158 -10.86 9.21 17.30
CA VAL A 158 -10.41 8.91 15.94
C VAL A 158 -10.09 7.43 15.81
N GLY A 159 -10.75 6.77 14.87
CA GLY A 159 -10.41 5.44 14.39
C GLY A 159 -9.80 5.48 13.00
N ALA A 160 -9.29 4.35 12.53
CA ALA A 160 -8.76 4.24 11.19
C ALA A 160 -9.17 2.92 10.52
N TRP A 161 -9.44 3.00 9.23
CA TRP A 161 -9.56 1.87 8.33
C TRP A 161 -8.56 2.03 7.18
N GLY A 162 -7.88 0.95 6.82
CA GLY A 162 -7.00 0.94 5.66
C GLY A 162 -7.08 -0.37 4.89
N GLY A 163 -6.93 -0.29 3.57
CA GLY A 163 -6.86 -1.44 2.67
C GLY A 163 -5.48 -1.58 2.03
N SER A 164 -4.86 -2.78 2.04
CA SER A 164 -3.57 -3.07 1.40
C SER A 164 -2.46 -2.10 1.84
N MET A 165 -1.85 -1.33 0.94
CA MET A 165 -0.91 -0.26 1.28
C MET A 165 -1.50 0.70 2.34
N GLY A 166 -2.79 1.04 2.24
CA GLY A 166 -3.46 1.86 3.26
C GLY A 166 -3.51 1.19 4.62
N ALA A 167 -3.70 -0.14 4.69
CA ALA A 167 -3.67 -0.89 5.95
C ALA A 167 -2.27 -0.85 6.59
N VAL A 168 -1.24 -1.07 5.79
CA VAL A 168 0.17 -0.96 6.22
C VAL A 168 0.50 0.44 6.72
N THR A 169 0.11 1.46 5.94
CA THR A 169 0.30 2.86 6.33
C THR A 169 -0.40 3.17 7.66
N MET A 170 -1.64 2.70 7.84
CA MET A 170 -2.39 2.97 9.06
C MET A 170 -1.87 2.17 10.28
N ILE A 171 -1.32 0.95 10.10
CA ILE A 171 -0.61 0.24 11.17
C ILE A 171 0.59 1.08 11.63
N ARG A 172 1.42 1.55 10.71
CA ARG A 172 2.60 2.36 10.99
C ARG A 172 2.26 3.73 11.60
N ALA A 173 1.21 4.36 11.08
CA ALA A 173 0.71 5.62 11.63
C ALA A 173 0.13 5.44 13.05
N ALA A 174 -0.66 4.40 13.29
CA ALA A 174 -1.19 4.11 14.62
C ALA A 174 -0.09 3.77 15.63
N ALA A 175 0.98 3.12 15.21
CA ALA A 175 2.15 2.87 16.06
C ALA A 175 2.82 4.17 16.51
N GLN A 176 2.85 5.19 15.66
CA GLN A 176 3.50 6.48 15.91
C GLN A 176 2.57 7.50 16.60
N TYR A 177 1.26 7.45 16.28
CA TYR A 177 0.29 8.48 16.69
C TYR A 177 -0.80 7.87 17.58
N PRO A 178 -0.72 8.03 18.90
CA PRO A 178 -1.68 7.42 19.84
C PRO A 178 -3.11 7.97 19.73
N GLN A 179 -3.30 9.08 19.02
CA GLN A 179 -4.63 9.63 18.74
C GLN A 179 -5.48 8.74 17.80
N ILE A 180 -4.86 7.80 17.07
CA ILE A 180 -5.59 6.73 16.36
C ILE A 180 -5.93 5.66 17.40
N GLU A 181 -7.17 5.65 17.87
CA GLU A 181 -7.59 4.90 19.05
C GLU A 181 -8.07 3.47 18.73
N ALA A 182 -8.43 3.19 17.48
CA ALA A 182 -8.85 1.86 17.00
C ALA A 182 -8.50 1.73 15.50
N LEU A 183 -8.06 0.54 15.08
CA LEU A 183 -7.60 0.29 13.71
C LEU A 183 -8.25 -0.97 13.12
N ILE A 184 -8.82 -0.84 11.91
CA ILE A 184 -9.14 -1.97 11.03
C ILE A 184 -8.12 -1.98 9.88
N ALA A 185 -7.39 -3.08 9.74
CA ALA A 185 -6.42 -3.31 8.68
C ALA A 185 -6.89 -4.45 7.76
N ASP A 186 -7.26 -4.13 6.53
CA ASP A 186 -7.75 -5.09 5.53
C ASP A 186 -6.65 -5.42 4.53
N SER A 187 -6.32 -6.71 4.43
CA SER A 187 -5.30 -7.27 3.54
C SER A 187 -3.91 -6.61 3.66
N PRO A 188 -3.37 -6.40 4.89
CA PRO A 188 -2.05 -5.85 5.09
C PRO A 188 -0.95 -6.88 4.77
N PHE A 189 0.17 -6.44 4.19
CA PHE A 189 1.38 -7.26 4.11
C PHE A 189 2.27 -7.09 5.35
N VAL A 190 3.18 -8.05 5.57
CA VAL A 190 4.05 -8.12 6.77
C VAL A 190 5.25 -7.19 6.65
N THR A 191 5.91 -7.22 5.49
CA THR A 191 7.01 -6.33 5.11
C THR A 191 6.92 -6.03 3.61
N LEU A 192 7.40 -4.87 3.19
CA LEU A 192 7.45 -4.53 1.76
C LEU A 192 8.44 -5.42 1.01
N GLU A 193 9.50 -5.88 1.68
CA GLU A 193 10.46 -6.82 1.10
C GLU A 193 9.77 -8.13 0.69
N GLU A 194 8.99 -8.76 1.59
CA GLU A 194 8.27 -10.01 1.29
C GLU A 194 7.20 -9.83 0.21
N GLU A 195 6.53 -8.68 0.21
CA GLU A 195 5.57 -8.31 -0.84
C GLU A 195 6.25 -8.21 -2.22
N MET A 196 7.44 -7.63 -2.28
CA MET A 196 8.25 -7.56 -3.50
C MET A 196 8.79 -8.94 -3.92
N ASP A 197 9.14 -9.80 -2.96
CA ASP A 197 9.60 -11.17 -3.21
C ASP A 197 8.53 -12.01 -3.91
N LEU A 198 7.28 -11.86 -3.50
CA LEU A 198 6.15 -12.53 -4.12
C LEU A 198 5.92 -12.08 -5.57
N ARG A 199 6.08 -10.77 -5.82
CA ARG A 199 5.82 -10.17 -7.15
C ARG A 199 6.95 -10.37 -8.14
N ILE A 200 8.20 -10.43 -7.67
CA ILE A 200 9.40 -10.47 -8.52
C ILE A 200 10.21 -11.74 -8.20
N PRO A 201 9.90 -12.87 -8.87
CA PRO A 201 10.50 -14.17 -8.56
C PRO A 201 11.97 -14.30 -8.98
N PHE A 202 12.54 -13.29 -9.68
CA PHE A 202 13.94 -13.29 -10.13
C PHE A 202 14.82 -12.44 -9.20
N PRO A 203 15.65 -13.04 -8.32
CA PRO A 203 16.41 -12.30 -7.30
C PRO A 203 17.30 -11.18 -7.85
N MET A 204 17.97 -11.41 -8.99
CA MET A 204 18.81 -10.38 -9.61
C MET A 204 18.00 -9.17 -10.10
N MET A 205 16.84 -9.39 -10.73
CA MET A 205 15.97 -8.30 -11.16
C MET A 205 15.41 -7.56 -9.95
N ARG A 206 14.99 -8.29 -8.90
CA ARG A 206 14.50 -7.70 -7.66
C ARG A 206 15.53 -6.75 -7.05
N SER A 207 16.79 -7.20 -6.91
CA SER A 207 17.86 -6.34 -6.37
C SER A 207 18.09 -5.08 -7.22
N LEU A 208 17.97 -5.18 -8.55
CA LEU A 208 18.10 -4.02 -9.44
C LEU A 208 16.89 -3.08 -9.30
N ILE A 209 15.67 -3.63 -9.25
CA ILE A 209 14.45 -2.84 -9.06
C ILE A 209 14.51 -2.12 -7.73
N GLN A 210 14.85 -2.81 -6.64
CA GLN A 210 15.05 -2.23 -5.33
C GLN A 210 16.08 -1.10 -5.37
N PHE A 211 17.26 -1.35 -5.95
CA PHE A 211 18.31 -0.33 -6.07
C PHE A 211 17.83 0.94 -6.78
N PHE A 212 17.09 0.79 -7.89
CA PHE A 212 16.59 1.94 -8.62
C PHE A 212 15.46 2.65 -7.87
N ALA A 213 14.54 1.89 -7.26
CA ALA A 213 13.43 2.44 -6.46
C ALA A 213 13.95 3.23 -5.25
N GLU A 214 14.92 2.68 -4.51
CA GLU A 214 15.52 3.35 -3.36
C GLU A 214 16.30 4.60 -3.76
N ARG A 215 16.97 4.57 -4.91
CA ARG A 215 17.69 5.74 -5.42
C ARG A 215 16.74 6.87 -5.84
N GLU A 216 15.60 6.54 -6.43
CA GLU A 216 14.60 7.50 -6.89
C GLU A 216 13.80 8.08 -5.72
N SER A 217 13.37 7.23 -4.79
CA SER A 217 12.53 7.63 -3.65
C SER A 217 13.32 8.21 -2.47
N GLY A 218 14.63 7.94 -2.39
CA GLY A 218 15.47 8.32 -1.25
C GLY A 218 15.17 7.54 0.03
N THR A 219 14.42 6.44 -0.04
CA THR A 219 14.09 5.58 1.11
C THR A 219 14.28 4.11 0.77
N SER A 220 14.49 3.25 1.78
CA SER A 220 14.64 1.80 1.60
C SER A 220 13.32 1.07 1.84
N ILE A 221 13.06 0.04 1.03
CA ILE A 221 11.91 -0.86 1.23
C ILE A 221 11.97 -1.59 2.58
N ASP A 222 13.17 -1.81 3.13
CA ASP A 222 13.40 -2.45 4.42
C ASP A 222 12.84 -1.64 5.61
N LEU A 223 12.51 -0.38 5.39
CA LEU A 223 11.91 0.49 6.40
C LEU A 223 10.38 0.36 6.49
N VAL A 224 9.75 -0.38 5.58
CA VAL A 224 8.30 -0.61 5.59
C VAL A 224 8.01 -2.00 6.15
N ARG A 225 7.90 -2.08 7.49
CA ARG A 225 7.79 -3.31 8.27
C ARG A 225 6.66 -3.23 9.29
N PRO A 226 5.39 -3.24 8.87
CA PRO A 226 4.26 -3.14 9.80
C PRO A 226 4.24 -4.22 10.88
N VAL A 227 4.88 -5.37 10.66
CA VAL A 227 5.00 -6.43 11.68
C VAL A 227 5.82 -5.99 12.90
N ASP A 228 6.81 -5.13 12.69
CA ASP A 228 7.64 -4.61 13.78
C ASP A 228 6.94 -3.44 14.52
N ASP A 229 6.02 -2.76 13.85
CA ASP A 229 5.30 -1.60 14.37
C ASP A 229 4.04 -1.99 15.17
N ILE A 230 3.32 -3.05 14.75
CA ILE A 230 1.96 -3.36 15.20
C ILE A 230 1.86 -3.64 16.72
N ALA A 231 2.91 -4.19 17.32
CA ALA A 231 2.93 -4.49 18.76
C ALA A 231 2.80 -3.23 19.63
N SER A 232 3.33 -2.08 19.14
CA SER A 232 3.31 -0.80 19.85
C SER A 232 1.95 -0.10 19.84
N ILE A 233 0.99 -0.59 19.06
CA ILE A 233 -0.38 -0.08 19.05
C ILE A 233 -1.10 -0.42 20.36
N SER A 234 -0.82 -1.58 20.96
CA SER A 234 -1.42 -1.99 22.24
C SER A 234 -1.22 -0.93 23.33
N PRO A 235 -2.22 -0.67 24.19
CA PRO A 235 -3.49 -1.39 24.40
C PRO A 235 -4.66 -0.92 23.49
N ARG A 236 -4.38 -0.23 22.39
CA ARG A 236 -5.40 0.17 21.41
C ARG A 236 -5.77 -1.01 20.50
N PRO A 237 -7.07 -1.21 20.20
CA PRO A 237 -7.55 -2.38 19.47
C PRO A 237 -7.15 -2.37 18.00
N VAL A 238 -6.79 -3.56 17.50
CA VAL A 238 -6.52 -3.80 16.08
C VAL A 238 -7.39 -4.94 15.57
N PHE A 239 -8.06 -4.74 14.44
CA PHE A 239 -8.83 -5.77 13.75
C PHE A 239 -8.21 -6.03 12.37
N ILE A 240 -7.66 -7.22 12.17
CA ILE A 240 -7.00 -7.65 10.94
C ILE A 240 -7.97 -8.50 10.14
N ILE A 241 -8.08 -8.21 8.83
CA ILE A 241 -8.97 -8.89 7.89
C ILE A 241 -8.15 -9.34 6.70
N GLN A 242 -8.35 -10.57 6.20
CA GLN A 242 -7.74 -11.05 4.95
C GLN A 242 -8.55 -12.16 4.31
N GLY A 243 -8.63 -12.17 2.97
CA GLY A 243 -9.09 -13.30 2.19
C GLY A 243 -7.95 -14.27 1.90
N MET A 244 -8.18 -15.58 2.04
CA MET A 244 -7.17 -16.61 1.79
C MET A 244 -7.00 -16.95 0.29
N GLY A 245 -7.82 -16.38 -0.59
CA GLY A 245 -7.62 -16.38 -2.05
C GLY A 245 -6.78 -15.21 -2.55
N ASP A 246 -6.12 -14.49 -1.63
CA ASP A 246 -5.29 -13.33 -1.94
C ASP A 246 -4.04 -13.76 -2.74
N GLY A 247 -3.92 -13.28 -3.97
CA GLY A 247 -2.77 -13.55 -4.85
C GLY A 247 -1.74 -12.42 -4.87
N MET A 248 -1.97 -11.37 -4.08
CA MET A 248 -1.12 -10.18 -4.05
C MET A 248 -0.29 -10.08 -2.76
N VAL A 249 -0.85 -10.51 -1.63
CA VAL A 249 -0.21 -10.49 -0.31
C VAL A 249 0.03 -11.92 0.15
N PRO A 250 1.16 -12.25 0.80
CA PRO A 250 1.39 -13.59 1.35
C PRO A 250 0.24 -14.03 2.27
N LEU A 251 -0.24 -15.27 2.08
CA LEU A 251 -1.46 -15.77 2.74
C LEU A 251 -1.34 -15.85 4.27
N ASP A 252 -0.13 -15.96 4.80
CA ASP A 252 0.15 -15.98 6.24
C ASP A 252 0.29 -14.60 6.87
N SER A 253 0.21 -13.52 6.07
CA SER A 253 0.45 -12.15 6.53
C SER A 253 -0.47 -11.74 7.66
N ALA A 254 -1.78 -11.97 7.52
CA ALA A 254 -2.75 -11.61 8.56
C ALA A 254 -2.49 -12.36 9.87
N GLN A 255 -2.15 -13.66 9.81
CA GLN A 255 -1.85 -14.45 11.01
C GLN A 255 -0.58 -13.93 11.69
N ARG A 256 0.49 -13.65 10.94
CA ARG A 256 1.75 -13.15 11.48
C ARG A 256 1.59 -11.77 12.12
N LEU A 257 0.83 -10.88 11.49
CA LEU A 257 0.50 -9.57 12.06
C LEU A 257 -0.38 -9.72 13.33
N TYR A 258 -1.36 -10.63 13.30
CA TYR A 258 -2.17 -10.93 14.47
C TYR A 258 -1.31 -11.46 15.64
N ASP A 259 -0.37 -12.38 15.36
CA ASP A 259 0.51 -12.94 16.39
C ASP A 259 1.47 -11.88 16.97
N ALA A 260 1.92 -10.93 16.15
CA ALA A 260 2.76 -9.80 16.57
C ALA A 260 2.00 -8.70 17.31
N ALA A 261 0.71 -8.52 17.04
CA ALA A 261 -0.13 -7.51 17.68
C ALA A 261 -0.35 -7.82 19.17
N GLY A 262 -0.37 -6.78 20.00
CA GLY A 262 -0.80 -6.89 21.41
C GLY A 262 -2.33 -6.85 21.55
N GLU A 263 -2.83 -7.23 22.74
CA GLU A 263 -4.26 -7.13 23.03
C GLU A 263 -4.72 -5.68 23.27
N PRO A 264 -6.00 -5.35 22.90
CA PRO A 264 -7.01 -6.20 22.27
C PRO A 264 -6.82 -6.32 20.77
N ARG A 265 -6.94 -7.53 20.22
CA ARG A 265 -6.77 -7.80 18.79
C ARG A 265 -7.83 -8.76 18.27
N GLN A 266 -8.21 -8.61 17.00
CA GLN A 266 -9.17 -9.47 16.32
C GLN A 266 -8.60 -9.90 14.96
N LEU A 267 -8.94 -11.12 14.55
CA LEU A 267 -8.61 -11.65 13.22
C LEU A 267 -9.87 -12.16 12.53
N TRP A 268 -10.00 -11.86 11.24
CA TRP A 268 -11.02 -12.44 10.39
C TRP A 268 -10.43 -12.82 9.05
N VAL A 269 -10.40 -14.14 8.78
CA VAL A 269 -10.00 -14.70 7.50
C VAL A 269 -11.14 -15.52 6.90
N GLU A 270 -11.24 -15.58 5.59
CA GLU A 270 -12.21 -16.38 4.85
C GLU A 270 -11.50 -17.03 3.66
N ASP A 271 -11.86 -18.30 3.39
CA ASP A 271 -11.31 -19.05 2.28
C ASP A 271 -11.74 -18.48 0.91
N ASP A 272 -10.90 -18.64 -0.11
CA ASP A 272 -11.17 -18.30 -1.52
C ASP A 272 -11.58 -16.85 -1.82
N VAL A 273 -11.37 -15.91 -0.91
CA VAL A 273 -11.65 -14.50 -1.11
C VAL A 273 -10.39 -13.79 -1.66
N PRO A 274 -10.46 -13.17 -2.84
CA PRO A 274 -9.34 -12.41 -3.40
C PRO A 274 -8.98 -11.15 -2.59
N HIS A 275 -7.83 -10.55 -2.93
CA HIS A 275 -7.32 -9.31 -2.32
C HIS A 275 -8.37 -8.20 -2.26
N LEU A 276 -8.57 -7.61 -1.06
CA LEU A 276 -9.54 -6.53 -0.78
C LEU A 276 -11.01 -6.83 -1.14
N ASN A 277 -11.37 -8.11 -1.36
CA ASN A 277 -12.73 -8.48 -1.74
C ASN A 277 -13.60 -8.96 -0.57
N MET A 278 -13.11 -8.90 0.68
CA MET A 278 -13.89 -9.31 1.85
C MET A 278 -15.22 -8.55 1.96
N TYR A 279 -15.21 -7.24 1.68
CA TYR A 279 -16.44 -6.45 1.69
C TYR A 279 -17.40 -6.83 0.55
N ALA A 280 -16.91 -7.06 -0.64
CA ALA A 280 -17.74 -7.45 -1.79
C ALA A 280 -18.42 -8.82 -1.58
N TYR A 281 -17.70 -9.80 -1.00
CA TYR A 281 -18.20 -11.16 -0.75
C TYR A 281 -19.13 -11.22 0.48
N TYR A 282 -18.87 -10.42 1.51
CA TYR A 282 -19.55 -10.50 2.81
C TYR A 282 -20.10 -9.14 3.27
N LYS A 283 -20.63 -8.33 2.37
CA LYS A 283 -21.02 -6.93 2.59
C LYS A 283 -21.69 -6.68 3.95
N THR A 284 -22.79 -7.39 4.22
CA THR A 284 -23.57 -7.22 5.48
C THR A 284 -22.77 -7.65 6.71
N ARG A 285 -22.03 -8.76 6.63
CA ARG A 285 -21.23 -9.29 7.74
C ARG A 285 -20.02 -8.39 8.02
N TYR A 286 -19.38 -7.89 6.98
CA TYR A 286 -18.26 -6.94 7.08
C TYR A 286 -18.74 -5.64 7.75
N ALA A 287 -19.78 -5.03 7.20
CA ALA A 287 -20.36 -3.81 7.76
C ALA A 287 -20.71 -3.98 9.25
N LYS A 288 -21.43 -5.05 9.61
CA LYS A 288 -21.78 -5.34 11.00
C LYS A 288 -20.56 -5.47 11.91
N ARG A 289 -19.49 -6.15 11.46
CA ARG A 289 -18.27 -6.34 12.26
C ARG A 289 -17.47 -5.05 12.40
N ALA A 290 -17.31 -4.30 11.31
CA ALA A 290 -16.56 -3.05 11.31
C ALA A 290 -17.25 -1.98 12.19
N ILE A 291 -18.57 -1.82 12.06
CA ILE A 291 -19.33 -0.87 12.88
C ILE A 291 -19.30 -1.30 14.35
N LYS A 292 -19.57 -2.59 14.65
CA LYS A 292 -19.49 -3.09 16.03
C LYS A 292 -18.13 -2.83 16.66
N PHE A 293 -17.03 -3.02 15.91
CA PHE A 293 -15.68 -2.78 16.38
C PHE A 293 -15.46 -1.31 16.76
N PHE A 294 -15.83 -0.39 15.88
CA PHE A 294 -15.69 1.04 16.20
C PHE A 294 -16.66 1.51 17.28
N ASP A 295 -17.92 1.03 17.32
CA ASP A 295 -18.86 1.33 18.40
C ASP A 295 -18.29 0.90 19.76
N GLU A 296 -17.73 -0.31 19.84
CA GLU A 296 -17.18 -0.87 21.10
C GLU A 296 -15.98 -0.06 21.60
N TYR A 297 -15.08 0.33 20.71
CA TYR A 297 -13.81 0.90 21.10
C TYR A 297 -13.70 2.44 20.98
N LEU A 298 -14.62 3.10 20.31
CA LEU A 298 -14.65 4.56 20.22
C LEU A 298 -15.82 5.19 20.98
N LEU A 299 -17.03 4.54 20.98
CA LEU A 299 -18.24 5.17 21.50
C LEU A 299 -18.67 4.63 22.88
N ASN A 300 -18.31 3.40 23.24
CA ASN A 300 -18.74 2.75 24.49
C ASN A 300 -17.60 2.62 25.50
N LYS A 301 -16.75 3.66 25.61
CA LYS A 301 -15.66 3.70 26.61
C LYS A 301 -16.10 4.04 28.00
#